data_7742cf901e036dfabc1c230552cb54a1
#
_entry.id   7742cf901e036dfabc1c230552cb54a1
#
_cell.length_a   1.000
_cell.length_b   1.000
_cell.length_c   1.000
_cell.angle_alpha   90.00
_cell.angle_beta   90.00
_cell.angle_gamma   90.00
#
_symmetry.space_group_name_H-M   'P 1'
#
loop_
_entity.id
_entity.type
_entity.pdbx_description
1 polymer ?
#
loop_
_entity_poly.entity_id
_entity_poly.type
_entity_poly.pdbx_seq_one_letter_code
_entity_poly.pdbx_strand_id
1 'polypeptide(L)'
;ASEEFALPIIATHEVFYLTKDMYEAHDAYLCVGEKTYVNVKNRRKYTDEHYLKTSDEMYQLFHDLPDALRNNANFPFRISYRPTNSLPVLPNIQTSKVKNVDDLLIKESKEGLEEKLNKYVLPYSDQKNKIKRIRHHSGQKSEKEIVNFYNERLNHEIGIISKMKYSSYFLIVSDYIKWAKKNDIPVGPGRGSGAGSLVAWSLSITDIDPIKFDLIFERFLNPDRI
;
A
#
# COMPACT_ATOMS: atom_id res chain seq x y z
N ALA A 1 -27.92 4.27 32.07
CA ALA A 1 -27.95 4.45 30.62
C ALA A 1 -28.73 3.31 29.91
N SER A 2 -28.37 2.01 30.14
CA SER A 2 -29.07 0.88 29.49
C SER A 2 -30.58 0.86 29.81
N GLU A 3 -30.96 0.98 31.09
CA GLU A 3 -32.36 1.05 31.52
C GLU A 3 -33.05 2.32 31.00
N GLU A 4 -32.39 3.46 31.08
CA GLU A 4 -32.90 4.76 30.66
C GLU A 4 -33.22 4.80 29.15
N PHE A 5 -32.39 4.19 28.32
CA PHE A 5 -32.54 4.18 26.87
C PHE A 5 -33.12 2.85 26.32
N ALA A 6 -33.50 1.92 27.18
CA ALA A 6 -33.99 0.59 26.82
C ALA A 6 -33.03 -0.16 25.86
N LEU A 7 -31.71 0.02 26.02
CA LEU A 7 -30.71 -0.62 25.18
C LEU A 7 -30.22 -1.90 25.84
N PRO A 8 -30.24 -3.04 25.13
CA PRO A 8 -29.71 -4.28 25.66
C PRO A 8 -28.19 -4.19 25.81
N ILE A 9 -27.67 -4.57 26.98
CA ILE A 9 -26.23 -4.71 27.20
C ILE A 9 -25.75 -6.07 26.70
N ILE A 10 -24.49 -6.16 26.29
CA ILE A 10 -23.83 -7.38 25.89
C ILE A 10 -22.56 -7.59 26.74
N ALA A 11 -22.18 -8.83 26.97
CA ALA A 11 -20.97 -9.20 27.71
C ALA A 11 -19.80 -9.39 26.74
N THR A 12 -18.77 -8.57 26.88
CA THR A 12 -17.55 -8.65 26.06
C THR A 12 -16.31 -8.53 26.93
N HIS A 13 -15.18 -9.02 26.43
CA HIS A 13 -13.87 -8.71 26.97
C HIS A 13 -12.85 -8.55 25.84
N GLU A 14 -11.73 -7.91 26.14
CA GLU A 14 -10.66 -7.74 25.16
C GLU A 14 -9.89 -9.06 24.95
N VAL A 15 -9.77 -9.50 23.71
CA VAL A 15 -9.05 -10.71 23.31
C VAL A 15 -7.86 -10.32 22.45
N PHE A 16 -6.65 -10.67 22.88
CA PHE A 16 -5.41 -10.40 22.14
C PHE A 16 -4.72 -11.69 21.66
N TYR A 17 -5.02 -12.84 22.25
CA TYR A 17 -4.43 -14.14 21.92
C TYR A 17 -5.42 -15.28 22.19
N LEU A 18 -5.12 -16.46 21.63
CA LEU A 18 -6.06 -17.58 21.63
C LEU A 18 -6.09 -18.33 22.97
N THR A 19 -4.94 -18.58 23.57
CA THR A 19 -4.79 -19.40 24.77
C THR A 19 -3.96 -18.66 25.81
N LYS A 20 -4.18 -18.97 27.08
CA LYS A 20 -3.56 -18.29 28.23
C LYS A 20 -2.04 -18.36 28.23
N ASP A 21 -1.45 -19.44 27.74
CA ASP A 21 0.01 -19.62 27.60
C ASP A 21 0.66 -18.71 26.56
N MET A 22 -0.11 -18.11 25.62
CA MET A 22 0.39 -17.16 24.65
C MET A 22 0.67 -15.75 25.24
N TYR A 23 0.36 -15.54 26.50
CA TYR A 23 0.55 -14.24 27.17
C TYR A 23 1.99 -13.72 27.07
N GLU A 24 2.99 -14.56 27.35
CA GLU A 24 4.41 -14.13 27.31
C GLU A 24 4.85 -13.76 25.90
N ALA A 25 4.39 -14.49 24.90
CA ALA A 25 4.67 -14.19 23.50
C ALA A 25 4.04 -12.84 23.08
N HIS A 26 2.81 -12.58 23.51
CA HIS A 26 2.14 -11.31 23.27
C HIS A 26 2.83 -10.15 23.98
N ASP A 27 3.27 -10.33 25.22
CA ASP A 27 4.01 -9.32 25.98
C ASP A 27 5.35 -8.97 25.29
N ALA A 28 6.06 -9.96 24.78
CA ALA A 28 7.26 -9.74 23.97
C ALA A 28 6.95 -8.99 22.65
N TYR A 29 5.84 -9.33 22.00
CA TYR A 29 5.39 -8.65 20.77
C TYR A 29 5.06 -7.17 20.99
N LEU A 30 4.42 -6.83 22.13
CA LEU A 30 4.20 -5.43 22.52
C LEU A 30 5.52 -4.67 22.67
N CYS A 31 6.52 -5.30 23.29
CA CYS A 31 7.84 -4.69 23.43
C CYS A 31 8.50 -4.36 22.09
N VAL A 32 8.33 -5.22 21.08
CA VAL A 32 8.81 -4.96 19.70
C VAL A 32 8.11 -3.73 19.12
N GLY A 33 6.79 -3.62 19.27
CA GLY A 33 6.00 -2.48 18.79
C GLY A 33 6.38 -1.16 19.45
N GLU A 34 6.63 -1.19 20.74
CA GLU A 34 6.97 -0.01 21.55
C GLU A 34 8.48 0.28 21.61
N LYS A 35 9.31 -0.51 20.92
CA LYS A 35 10.78 -0.39 20.92
C LYS A 35 11.37 -0.42 22.35
N THR A 36 10.85 -1.30 23.18
CA THR A 36 11.26 -1.50 24.58
C THR A 36 11.64 -2.95 24.84
N TYR A 37 11.94 -3.31 26.09
CA TYR A 37 12.36 -4.66 26.48
C TYR A 37 11.41 -5.22 27.57
N VAL A 38 11.30 -6.55 27.61
CA VAL A 38 10.43 -7.26 28.56
C VAL A 38 10.77 -6.98 30.03
N ASN A 39 12.05 -6.74 30.35
CA ASN A 39 12.54 -6.45 31.70
C ASN A 39 12.31 -4.99 32.16
N VAL A 40 11.84 -4.10 31.27
CA VAL A 40 11.50 -2.72 31.66
C VAL A 40 10.21 -2.71 32.46
N LYS A 41 10.23 -2.19 33.68
CA LYS A 41 9.10 -2.19 34.61
C LYS A 41 7.99 -1.20 34.23
N ASN A 42 8.37 0.01 33.82
CA ASN A 42 7.41 1.07 33.48
C ASN A 42 7.15 1.07 31.97
N ARG A 43 6.31 0.16 31.50
CA ARG A 43 5.86 0.01 30.13
C ARG A 43 4.42 -0.48 30.07
N ARG A 44 3.80 -0.41 28.94
CA ARG A 44 2.48 -1.01 28.68
C ARG A 44 2.57 -2.53 28.86
N LYS A 45 1.67 -3.05 29.64
CA LYS A 45 1.57 -4.48 29.93
C LYS A 45 0.11 -4.83 30.16
N TYR A 46 -0.32 -5.97 29.65
CA TYR A 46 -1.63 -6.54 29.91
C TYR A 46 -1.53 -7.68 30.94
N THR A 47 -2.66 -8.27 31.27
CA THR A 47 -2.73 -9.45 32.13
C THR A 47 -2.83 -10.71 31.28
N ASP A 48 -2.61 -11.86 31.87
CA ASP A 48 -2.79 -13.18 31.25
C ASP A 48 -4.26 -13.57 31.01
N GLU A 49 -5.20 -12.66 31.32
CA GLU A 49 -6.64 -12.87 31.17
C GLU A 49 -7.18 -12.45 29.80
N HIS A 50 -6.35 -11.90 28.88
CA HIS A 50 -6.76 -11.43 27.55
C HIS A 50 -6.75 -12.53 26.46
N TYR A 51 -6.97 -13.79 26.85
CA TYR A 51 -7.14 -14.91 25.92
C TYR A 51 -8.60 -15.10 25.53
N LEU A 52 -8.83 -15.83 24.43
CA LEU A 52 -10.17 -16.17 23.96
C LEU A 52 -10.84 -17.16 24.96
N LYS A 53 -11.75 -16.65 25.76
CA LYS A 53 -12.46 -17.43 26.76
C LYS A 53 -13.52 -18.35 26.13
N THR A 54 -13.67 -19.52 26.70
CA THR A 54 -14.76 -20.42 26.34
C THR A 54 -16.12 -19.87 26.80
N SER A 55 -17.20 -20.44 26.29
CA SER A 55 -18.54 -20.05 26.72
C SER A 55 -18.74 -20.23 28.24
N ASP A 56 -18.22 -21.34 28.83
CA ASP A 56 -18.36 -21.61 30.25
C ASP A 56 -17.59 -20.59 31.10
N GLU A 57 -16.38 -20.20 30.68
CA GLU A 57 -15.61 -19.14 31.36
C GLU A 57 -16.33 -17.79 31.28
N MET A 58 -16.95 -17.48 30.15
CA MET A 58 -17.76 -16.25 30.00
C MET A 58 -19.01 -16.30 30.91
N TYR A 59 -19.67 -17.46 31.03
CA TYR A 59 -20.79 -17.62 31.93
C TYR A 59 -20.39 -17.44 33.39
N GLN A 60 -19.22 -17.92 33.78
CA GLN A 60 -18.68 -17.70 35.11
C GLN A 60 -18.31 -16.25 35.38
N LEU A 61 -17.66 -15.61 34.41
CA LEU A 61 -17.20 -14.23 34.52
C LEU A 61 -18.36 -13.22 34.64
N PHE A 62 -19.46 -13.45 33.93
CA PHE A 62 -20.64 -12.57 33.91
C PHE A 62 -21.88 -13.23 34.58
N HIS A 63 -21.66 -14.09 35.59
CA HIS A 63 -22.75 -14.81 36.26
C HIS A 63 -23.78 -13.89 36.92
N ASP A 64 -23.36 -12.67 37.29
CA ASP A 64 -24.20 -11.63 37.87
C ASP A 64 -24.99 -10.81 36.82
N LEU A 65 -24.68 -10.98 35.53
CA LEU A 65 -25.32 -10.31 34.41
C LEU A 65 -25.86 -11.30 33.34
N PRO A 66 -26.77 -12.22 33.71
CA PRO A 66 -27.22 -13.28 32.81
C PRO A 66 -27.93 -12.75 31.57
N ASP A 67 -28.55 -11.57 31.63
CA ASP A 67 -29.21 -10.94 30.51
C ASP A 67 -28.20 -10.47 29.47
N ALA A 68 -27.03 -10.02 29.87
CA ALA A 68 -25.98 -9.63 28.94
C ALA A 68 -25.49 -10.83 28.12
N LEU A 69 -25.33 -12.00 28.77
CA LEU A 69 -24.96 -13.24 28.08
C LEU A 69 -26.08 -13.72 27.14
N ARG A 70 -27.35 -13.62 27.55
CA ARG A 70 -28.48 -13.94 26.67
C ARG A 70 -28.53 -13.02 25.44
N ASN A 71 -28.25 -11.76 25.64
CA ASN A 71 -28.17 -10.78 24.53
C ASN A 71 -27.02 -11.12 23.57
N ASN A 72 -25.86 -11.63 24.02
CA ASN A 72 -24.80 -12.11 23.14
C ASN A 72 -25.31 -13.21 22.18
N ALA A 73 -26.05 -14.19 22.71
CA ALA A 73 -26.61 -15.27 21.89
C ALA A 73 -27.64 -14.76 20.88
N ASN A 74 -28.40 -13.72 21.22
CA ASN A 74 -29.42 -13.13 20.37
C ASN A 74 -28.86 -12.08 19.38
N PHE A 75 -27.68 -11.54 19.63
CA PHE A 75 -27.11 -10.45 18.83
C PHE A 75 -26.95 -10.80 17.33
N PRO A 76 -26.44 -12.00 16.95
CA PRO A 76 -26.29 -12.37 15.54
C PRO A 76 -27.62 -12.36 14.75
N PHE A 77 -28.75 -12.68 15.40
CA PHE A 77 -30.08 -12.70 14.77
C PHE A 77 -30.62 -11.31 14.45
N ARG A 78 -30.01 -10.26 15.00
CA ARG A 78 -30.35 -8.85 14.68
C ARG A 78 -29.63 -8.32 13.44
N ILE A 79 -28.65 -9.07 12.93
CA ILE A 79 -27.83 -8.70 11.78
C ILE A 79 -28.37 -9.43 10.56
N SER A 80 -28.93 -8.70 9.62
CA SER A 80 -29.46 -9.22 8.35
C SER A 80 -28.50 -9.00 7.18
N TYR A 81 -27.47 -8.16 7.35
CA TYR A 81 -26.52 -7.86 6.30
C TYR A 81 -25.32 -8.82 6.31
N ARG A 82 -25.06 -9.42 5.15
CA ARG A 82 -23.86 -10.20 4.91
C ARG A 82 -23.05 -9.52 3.80
N PRO A 83 -21.82 -9.07 4.06
CA PRO A 83 -20.99 -8.51 3.00
C PRO A 83 -20.70 -9.57 1.93
N THR A 84 -20.85 -9.19 0.68
CA THR A 84 -20.51 -10.03 -0.48
C THR A 84 -19.28 -9.46 -1.15
N ASN A 85 -18.40 -10.34 -1.60
CA ASN A 85 -17.23 -9.94 -2.38
C ASN A 85 -17.70 -9.46 -3.77
N SER A 86 -17.18 -8.31 -4.18
CA SER A 86 -17.31 -7.82 -5.56
C SER A 86 -15.95 -7.77 -6.23
N LEU A 87 -15.94 -7.92 -7.55
CA LEU A 87 -14.72 -7.69 -8.31
C LEU A 87 -14.31 -6.22 -8.22
N PRO A 88 -13.01 -5.92 -8.15
CA PRO A 88 -12.51 -4.54 -8.19
C PRO A 88 -13.00 -3.84 -9.46
N VAL A 89 -13.62 -2.67 -9.30
CA VAL A 89 -14.05 -1.83 -10.43
C VAL A 89 -13.03 -0.72 -10.61
N LEU A 90 -12.22 -0.82 -11.67
CA LEU A 90 -11.32 0.25 -12.06
C LEU A 90 -12.00 1.14 -13.10
N PRO A 91 -11.87 2.46 -13.00
CA PRO A 91 -12.42 3.37 -13.99
C PRO A 91 -11.71 3.18 -15.34
N ASN A 92 -12.47 3.19 -16.42
CA ASN A 92 -11.94 3.13 -17.77
C ASN A 92 -11.93 4.55 -18.38
N ILE A 93 -10.81 4.93 -18.97
CA ILE A 93 -10.75 6.13 -19.82
C ILE A 93 -11.39 5.78 -21.16
N GLN A 94 -12.54 6.38 -21.43
CA GLN A 94 -13.14 6.37 -22.76
C GLN A 94 -12.81 7.70 -23.43
N THR A 95 -11.84 7.69 -24.34
CA THR A 95 -11.62 8.84 -25.21
C THR A 95 -12.04 8.48 -26.62
N SER A 96 -12.79 9.37 -27.26
CA SER A 96 -13.21 9.23 -28.67
C SER A 96 -12.03 9.09 -29.65
N LYS A 97 -10.80 9.34 -29.20
CA LYS A 97 -9.58 9.36 -30.01
C LYS A 97 -8.69 8.12 -29.84
N VAL A 98 -8.93 7.26 -28.86
CA VAL A 98 -8.03 6.14 -28.53
C VAL A 98 -8.83 4.85 -28.46
N LYS A 99 -8.54 3.93 -29.38
CA LYS A 99 -9.20 2.61 -29.43
C LYS A 99 -8.70 1.63 -28.35
N ASN A 100 -7.48 1.84 -27.86
CA ASN A 100 -6.85 0.97 -26.87
C ASN A 100 -6.12 1.83 -25.82
N VAL A 101 -6.46 1.62 -24.56
CA VAL A 101 -5.89 2.36 -23.42
C VAL A 101 -4.43 1.99 -23.19
N ASP A 102 -4.06 0.74 -23.46
CA ASP A 102 -2.66 0.29 -23.34
C ASP A 102 -1.75 1.00 -24.33
N ASP A 103 -2.22 1.20 -25.58
CA ASP A 103 -1.46 1.94 -26.60
C ASP A 103 -1.25 3.42 -26.19
N LEU A 104 -2.24 4.01 -25.53
CA LEU A 104 -2.11 5.36 -24.99
C LEU A 104 -1.08 5.42 -23.87
N LEU A 105 -1.12 4.44 -22.94
CA LEU A 105 -0.14 4.33 -21.87
C LEU A 105 1.28 4.20 -22.43
N ILE A 106 1.47 3.31 -23.41
CA ILE A 106 2.77 3.08 -24.06
C ILE A 106 3.27 4.38 -24.69
N LYS A 107 2.41 5.06 -25.45
CA LYS A 107 2.77 6.30 -26.14
C LYS A 107 3.18 7.40 -25.15
N GLU A 108 2.30 7.73 -24.19
CA GLU A 108 2.56 8.81 -23.21
C GLU A 108 3.76 8.51 -22.33
N SER A 109 3.96 7.23 -21.96
CA SER A 109 5.10 6.83 -21.13
C SER A 109 6.42 6.96 -21.88
N LYS A 110 6.47 6.62 -23.18
CA LYS A 110 7.67 6.76 -24.00
C LYS A 110 8.01 8.22 -24.28
N GLU A 111 7.02 9.02 -24.65
CA GLU A 111 7.19 10.47 -24.86
C GLU A 111 7.67 11.16 -23.58
N GLY A 112 7.05 10.84 -22.44
CA GLY A 112 7.46 11.39 -21.15
C GLY A 112 8.83 10.90 -20.69
N LEU A 113 9.22 9.65 -20.97
CA LEU A 113 10.57 9.17 -20.68
C LEU A 113 11.62 9.93 -21.50
N GLU A 114 11.40 10.12 -22.80
CA GLU A 114 12.31 10.87 -23.66
C GLU A 114 12.52 12.30 -23.16
N GLU A 115 11.44 12.98 -22.77
CA GLU A 115 11.52 14.32 -22.16
C GLU A 115 12.36 14.32 -20.89
N LYS A 116 12.09 13.35 -19.99
CA LYS A 116 12.80 13.23 -18.71
C LYS A 116 14.28 12.88 -18.88
N LEU A 117 14.62 12.00 -19.82
CA LEU A 117 16.01 11.66 -20.15
C LEU A 117 16.77 12.88 -20.65
N ASN A 118 16.22 13.60 -21.61
CA ASN A 118 16.85 14.79 -22.18
C ASN A 118 17.03 15.91 -21.15
N LYS A 119 16.12 16.04 -20.20
CA LYS A 119 16.14 17.13 -19.20
C LYS A 119 16.95 16.82 -17.96
N TYR A 120 16.89 15.56 -17.46
CA TYR A 120 17.39 15.25 -16.12
C TYR A 120 18.48 14.17 -16.06
N VAL A 121 18.71 13.42 -17.15
CA VAL A 121 19.66 12.30 -17.13
C VAL A 121 20.85 12.57 -18.05
N LEU A 122 20.60 12.78 -19.34
CA LEU A 122 21.66 12.91 -20.34
C LEU A 122 22.58 14.13 -20.12
N PRO A 123 22.09 15.33 -19.74
CA PRO A 123 22.97 16.47 -19.50
C PRO A 123 23.96 16.28 -18.33
N TYR A 124 23.71 15.27 -17.50
CA TYR A 124 24.54 14.98 -16.32
C TYR A 124 25.31 13.65 -16.43
N SER A 125 25.25 12.98 -17.57
CA SER A 125 25.91 11.71 -17.83
C SER A 125 27.45 11.83 -17.78
N ASP A 126 28.01 12.97 -18.20
CA ASP A 126 29.45 13.24 -18.19
C ASP A 126 30.01 13.66 -16.84
N GLN A 127 29.17 13.95 -15.85
CA GLN A 127 29.65 14.29 -14.51
C GLN A 127 30.10 13.04 -13.75
N LYS A 128 31.38 12.68 -13.89
CA LYS A 128 32.09 11.51 -13.34
C LYS A 128 31.83 11.15 -11.86
N ASN A 129 31.03 11.91 -11.12
CA ASN A 129 30.96 11.77 -9.66
C ASN A 129 29.54 11.73 -9.06
N LYS A 130 28.44 11.86 -9.79
CA LYS A 130 27.09 11.92 -9.20
C LYS A 130 26.17 10.75 -9.48
N ILE A 131 26.45 9.91 -10.46
CA ILE A 131 25.71 8.66 -10.68
C ILE A 131 26.54 7.50 -10.11
N LYS A 132 26.86 7.57 -8.82
CA LYS A 132 27.60 6.50 -8.10
C LYS A 132 26.82 5.21 -7.88
N ARG A 133 25.60 5.06 -8.37
CA ARG A 133 24.72 3.92 -8.09
C ARG A 133 24.15 3.18 -9.30
N ILE A 134 24.61 3.45 -10.52
CA ILE A 134 24.49 2.43 -11.58
C ILE A 134 25.64 1.44 -11.37
N ARG A 135 25.70 0.84 -10.18
CA ARG A 135 26.86 0.10 -9.65
C ARG A 135 26.78 -1.40 -9.89
N HIS A 136 26.20 -1.88 -10.96
CA HIS A 136 26.33 -3.30 -11.24
C HIS A 136 27.02 -3.68 -12.55
N HIS A 137 27.58 -2.73 -13.29
CA HIS A 137 28.52 -3.09 -14.35
C HIS A 137 29.63 -2.03 -14.43
N SER A 138 30.84 -2.47 -14.18
CA SER A 138 32.11 -1.74 -14.38
C SER A 138 32.20 -1.26 -15.82
N GLY A 139 32.09 0.05 -16.02
CA GLY A 139 32.31 0.67 -17.34
C GLY A 139 31.56 2.00 -17.46
N GLN A 140 32.19 2.95 -18.16
CA GLN A 140 31.59 4.21 -18.56
C GLN A 140 30.51 3.87 -19.62
N LYS A 141 29.22 3.90 -19.24
CA LYS A 141 28.12 3.62 -20.19
C LYS A 141 27.98 4.77 -21.16
N SER A 142 27.88 4.45 -22.44
CA SER A 142 27.53 5.43 -23.48
C SER A 142 26.08 5.93 -23.29
N GLU A 143 25.76 7.10 -23.82
CA GLU A 143 24.39 7.63 -23.79
C GLU A 143 23.38 6.60 -24.32
N LYS A 144 23.73 5.87 -25.38
CA LYS A 144 22.90 4.80 -25.95
C LYS A 144 22.60 3.68 -24.94
N GLU A 145 23.59 3.26 -24.17
CA GLU A 145 23.43 2.21 -23.16
C GLU A 145 22.54 2.69 -22.00
N ILE A 146 22.65 3.97 -21.62
CA ILE A 146 21.76 4.58 -20.61
C ILE A 146 20.32 4.59 -21.12
N VAL A 147 20.08 5.10 -22.31
CA VAL A 147 18.76 5.17 -22.93
C VAL A 147 18.16 3.76 -23.07
N ASN A 148 18.94 2.78 -23.52
CA ASN A 148 18.47 1.40 -23.65
C ASN A 148 18.06 0.82 -22.28
N PHE A 149 18.84 1.04 -21.25
CA PHE A 149 18.55 0.54 -19.90
C PHE A 149 17.23 1.12 -19.34
N TYR A 150 16.98 2.42 -19.54
CA TYR A 150 15.71 3.04 -19.16
C TYR A 150 14.54 2.48 -19.97
N ASN A 151 14.72 2.29 -21.29
CA ASN A 151 13.67 1.73 -22.14
C ASN A 151 13.34 0.27 -21.81
N GLU A 152 14.32 -0.56 -21.49
CA GLU A 152 14.09 -1.95 -21.05
C GLU A 152 13.26 -1.98 -19.77
N ARG A 153 13.60 -1.16 -18.78
CA ARG A 153 12.85 -1.04 -17.53
C ARG A 153 11.44 -0.50 -17.79
N LEU A 154 11.27 0.52 -18.62
CA LEU A 154 9.96 1.05 -18.98
C LEU A 154 9.07 0.00 -19.62
N ASN A 155 9.59 -0.73 -20.61
CA ASN A 155 8.83 -1.78 -21.30
C ASN A 155 8.44 -2.92 -20.35
N HIS A 156 9.31 -3.30 -19.42
CA HIS A 156 9.00 -4.29 -18.39
C HIS A 156 7.83 -3.84 -17.50
N GLU A 157 7.89 -2.62 -16.98
CA GLU A 157 6.82 -2.06 -16.13
C GLU A 157 5.50 -1.92 -16.88
N ILE A 158 5.50 -1.42 -18.13
CA ILE A 158 4.32 -1.33 -18.98
C ILE A 158 3.68 -2.71 -19.17
N GLY A 159 4.48 -3.74 -19.43
CA GLY A 159 3.98 -5.11 -19.58
C GLY A 159 3.23 -5.61 -18.34
N ILE A 160 3.74 -5.33 -17.15
CA ILE A 160 3.08 -5.69 -15.89
C ILE A 160 1.80 -4.87 -15.68
N ILE A 161 1.86 -3.54 -15.87
CA ILE A 161 0.72 -2.64 -15.70
C ILE A 161 -0.45 -3.03 -16.61
N SER A 162 -0.16 -3.30 -17.90
CA SER A 162 -1.17 -3.73 -18.88
C SER A 162 -1.75 -5.12 -18.54
N LYS A 163 -0.90 -6.09 -18.16
CA LYS A 163 -1.34 -7.42 -17.74
C LYS A 163 -2.27 -7.35 -16.53
N MET A 164 -2.01 -6.45 -15.58
CA MET A 164 -2.81 -6.23 -14.39
C MET A 164 -4.01 -5.30 -14.64
N LYS A 165 -4.21 -4.79 -15.86
CA LYS A 165 -5.31 -3.88 -16.27
C LYS A 165 -5.32 -2.54 -15.51
N TYR A 166 -4.15 -2.03 -15.13
CA TYR A 166 -4.02 -0.75 -14.44
C TYR A 166 -3.73 0.45 -15.36
N SER A 167 -3.69 0.26 -16.68
CA SER A 167 -3.35 1.31 -17.66
C SER A 167 -4.23 2.56 -17.54
N SER A 168 -5.56 2.39 -17.44
CA SER A 168 -6.48 3.51 -17.21
C SER A 168 -6.19 4.24 -15.90
N TYR A 169 -5.87 3.51 -14.84
CA TYR A 169 -5.56 4.10 -13.54
C TYR A 169 -4.34 5.03 -13.60
N PHE A 170 -3.25 4.59 -14.22
CA PHE A 170 -2.05 5.41 -14.39
C PHE A 170 -2.33 6.68 -15.21
N LEU A 171 -3.09 6.56 -16.29
CA LEU A 171 -3.43 7.69 -17.14
C LEU A 171 -4.32 8.72 -16.42
N ILE A 172 -5.32 8.26 -15.66
CA ILE A 172 -6.19 9.13 -14.85
C ILE A 172 -5.36 9.88 -13.80
N VAL A 173 -4.47 9.16 -13.09
CA VAL A 173 -3.61 9.78 -12.08
C VAL A 173 -2.68 10.81 -12.72
N SER A 174 -2.10 10.49 -13.87
CA SER A 174 -1.27 11.42 -14.65
C SER A 174 -2.03 12.68 -15.04
N ASP A 175 -3.27 12.53 -15.52
CA ASP A 175 -4.10 13.63 -16.00
C ASP A 175 -4.36 14.65 -14.89
N TYR A 176 -4.91 14.23 -13.76
CA TYR A 176 -5.21 15.18 -12.68
C TYR A 176 -3.96 15.77 -12.02
N ILE A 177 -2.84 15.04 -11.95
CA ILE A 177 -1.57 15.59 -11.45
C ILE A 177 -1.00 16.63 -12.42
N LYS A 178 -0.99 16.33 -13.71
CA LYS A 178 -0.56 17.30 -14.75
C LYS A 178 -1.46 18.54 -14.71
N TRP A 179 -2.76 18.35 -14.55
CA TRP A 179 -3.71 19.46 -14.43
C TRP A 179 -3.40 20.32 -13.18
N ALA A 180 -3.18 19.70 -12.03
CA ALA A 180 -2.83 20.41 -10.81
C ALA A 180 -1.53 21.23 -10.97
N LYS A 181 -0.47 20.59 -11.49
CA LYS A 181 0.81 21.27 -11.74
C LYS A 181 0.67 22.44 -12.73
N LYS A 182 -0.19 22.30 -13.75
CA LYS A 182 -0.46 23.37 -14.75
C LYS A 182 -1.22 24.56 -14.15
N ASN A 183 -1.98 24.34 -13.08
CA ASN A 183 -2.76 25.38 -12.38
C ASN A 183 -2.06 25.87 -11.10
N ASP A 184 -0.74 25.69 -10.99
CA ASP A 184 0.10 26.12 -9.86
C ASP A 184 -0.37 25.55 -8.50
N ILE A 185 -1.03 24.39 -8.51
CA ILE A 185 -1.40 23.67 -7.29
C ILE A 185 -0.21 22.80 -6.89
N PRO A 186 0.33 22.96 -5.67
CA PRO A 186 1.47 22.18 -5.21
C PRO A 186 1.17 20.69 -5.18
N VAL A 187 2.03 19.89 -5.82
CA VAL A 187 1.98 18.43 -5.80
C VAL A 187 3.30 17.91 -5.26
N GLY A 188 3.25 17.03 -4.26
CA GLY A 188 4.44 16.40 -3.71
C GLY A 188 5.16 15.50 -4.71
N PRO A 189 6.47 15.22 -4.51
CA PRO A 189 7.29 14.46 -5.46
C PRO A 189 6.92 12.98 -5.58
N GLY A 190 6.00 12.52 -4.77
CA GLY A 190 5.58 11.13 -4.64
C GLY A 190 5.86 10.57 -3.24
N ARG A 191 5.19 9.48 -2.89
CA ARG A 191 5.36 8.78 -1.61
C ARG A 191 5.13 7.28 -1.77
N GLY A 192 5.63 6.51 -0.79
CA GLY A 192 5.42 5.07 -0.75
C GLY A 192 6.11 4.33 -1.90
N SER A 193 5.62 3.15 -2.20
CA SER A 193 6.20 2.27 -3.23
C SER A 193 6.02 2.76 -4.66
N GLY A 194 5.04 3.63 -4.92
CA GLY A 194 4.80 4.22 -6.25
C GLY A 194 5.99 5.01 -6.80
N ALA A 195 6.85 5.54 -5.92
CA ALA A 195 8.11 6.16 -6.30
C ALA A 195 9.09 5.20 -7.01
N GLY A 196 8.88 3.88 -6.89
CA GLY A 196 9.67 2.86 -7.58
C GLY A 196 9.30 2.63 -9.03
N SER A 197 8.24 3.28 -9.55
CA SER A 197 7.78 3.10 -10.92
C SER A 197 8.38 4.12 -11.88
N LEU A 198 9.05 3.62 -12.92
CA LEU A 198 9.57 4.43 -14.02
C LEU A 198 8.43 4.96 -14.90
N VAL A 199 7.37 4.20 -15.09
CA VAL A 199 6.15 4.64 -15.77
C VAL A 199 5.52 5.83 -15.03
N ALA A 200 5.42 5.76 -13.70
CA ALA A 200 4.89 6.88 -12.91
C ALA A 200 5.76 8.14 -13.03
N TRP A 201 7.07 7.98 -13.06
CA TRP A 201 8.00 9.10 -13.28
C TRP A 201 7.87 9.69 -14.69
N SER A 202 7.82 8.85 -15.71
CA SER A 202 7.64 9.25 -17.10
C SER A 202 6.32 10.02 -17.34
N LEU A 203 5.25 9.55 -16.70
CA LEU A 203 3.93 10.20 -16.75
C LEU A 203 3.81 11.43 -15.85
N SER A 204 4.89 11.87 -15.19
CA SER A 204 4.90 13.00 -14.23
C SER A 204 3.99 12.82 -13.01
N ILE A 205 3.63 11.58 -12.69
CA ILE A 205 2.95 11.21 -11.45
C ILE A 205 3.88 11.40 -10.26
N THR A 206 5.15 10.97 -10.42
CA THR A 206 6.22 11.20 -9.44
C THR A 206 7.33 12.05 -10.03
N ASP A 207 8.09 12.72 -9.15
CA ASP A 207 9.25 13.53 -9.55
C ASP A 207 10.58 12.88 -9.13
N ILE A 208 10.53 11.61 -8.73
CA ILE A 208 11.68 10.81 -8.29
C ILE A 208 12.04 9.82 -9.39
N ASP A 209 13.27 9.90 -9.89
CA ASP A 209 13.82 8.90 -10.81
C ASP A 209 14.12 7.59 -10.07
N PRO A 210 13.38 6.51 -10.31
CA PRO A 210 13.55 5.27 -9.56
C PRO A 210 14.87 4.57 -9.86
N ILE A 211 15.45 4.77 -11.04
CA ILE A 211 16.73 4.16 -11.42
C ILE A 211 17.88 4.83 -10.69
N LYS A 212 17.85 6.15 -10.60
CA LYS A 212 18.87 6.93 -9.87
C LYS A 212 18.94 6.56 -8.39
N PHE A 213 17.83 6.20 -7.79
CA PHE A 213 17.72 5.87 -6.36
C PHE A 213 17.63 4.36 -6.09
N ASP A 214 17.80 3.52 -7.11
CA ASP A 214 17.78 2.05 -7.00
C ASP A 214 16.47 1.53 -6.36
N LEU A 215 15.34 2.10 -6.80
CA LEU A 215 14.02 1.74 -6.29
C LEU A 215 13.43 0.59 -7.09
N ILE A 216 12.77 -0.34 -6.37
CA ILE A 216 12.25 -1.58 -6.92
C ILE A 216 10.76 -1.42 -7.27
N PHE A 217 10.41 -1.69 -8.55
CA PHE A 217 9.04 -1.61 -9.06
C PHE A 217 8.12 -2.69 -8.47
N GLU A 218 8.63 -3.89 -8.25
CA GLU A 218 7.88 -5.05 -7.75
C GLU A 218 7.40 -4.86 -6.29
N ARG A 219 7.89 -3.85 -5.59
CA ARG A 219 7.34 -3.41 -4.29
C ARG A 219 6.04 -2.63 -4.46
N PHE A 220 5.82 -2.04 -5.63
CA PHE A 220 4.62 -1.26 -5.96
C PHE A 220 3.57 -2.15 -6.64
N LEU A 221 3.93 -2.83 -7.74
CA LEU A 221 3.06 -3.76 -8.45
C LEU A 221 3.78 -5.10 -8.63
N ASN A 222 3.12 -6.16 -8.18
CA ASN A 222 3.60 -7.53 -8.34
C ASN A 222 2.43 -8.45 -8.67
N PRO A 223 2.40 -9.10 -9.86
CA PRO A 223 1.35 -10.04 -10.25
C PRO A 223 1.19 -11.23 -9.29
N ASP A 224 2.26 -11.59 -8.57
CA ASP A 224 2.27 -12.75 -7.66
C ASP A 224 1.63 -12.45 -6.29
N ARG A 225 1.17 -11.21 -6.07
CA ARG A 225 0.54 -10.78 -4.81
C ARG A 225 -0.98 -10.58 -4.91
N ILE A 226 -1.59 -11.07 -5.98
CA ILE A 226 -3.05 -10.95 -6.20
C ILE A 226 -3.76 -12.21 -5.69
#